data_259a1e5be81c9b6d0153bdd8eb166277
#
_entry.id   259a1e5be81c9b6d0153bdd8eb166277
#
_cell.length_a   1.000
_cell.length_b   1.000
_cell.length_c   1.000
_cell.angle_alpha   90.00
_cell.angle_beta   90.00
_cell.angle_gamma   90.00
#
_symmetry.space_group_name_H-M   'P 1'
#
loop_
_entity.id
_entity.type
_entity.pdbx_description
1 polymer ?
#
loop_
_entity_poly.entity_id
_entity_poly.type
_entity_poly.pdbx_seq_one_letter_code
_entity_poly.pdbx_strand_id
1 'polypeptide(L)'
;IDKDFTFKPTIFDSDIFMFQNEYRQQNKNSFFVADFNIVDGYKSKELNEKNSLTHLFSKYQMDLDFENFIDSSLNFSFQKVNNDTYLKVFDTNIINTDLKPDNFDTLNSEINFNLENEEYALKAGLTAYENLSKQNSDRYQFVLPYFDFSKSFFDNNKFASFDFLSQGDNILKDTNTLRSRMINSLNIQSYDYFSQTGFKNNFNYYLKNTI
;
A
#
# COMPACT_ATOMS: atom_id res chain seq x y z
N ILE A 1 -2.15 -12.75 -23.24
CA ILE A 1 -2.66 -11.46 -22.79
C ILE A 1 -4.17 -11.57 -22.73
N ASP A 2 -4.70 -11.58 -21.53
CA ASP A 2 -6.14 -11.61 -21.30
C ASP A 2 -6.60 -10.21 -20.91
N LYS A 3 -7.70 -9.78 -21.52
CA LYS A 3 -8.32 -8.47 -21.28
C LYS A 3 -9.79 -8.67 -21.04
N ASP A 4 -10.30 -7.97 -20.04
CA ASP A 4 -11.71 -7.96 -19.71
C ASP A 4 -12.17 -6.51 -19.49
N PHE A 5 -13.40 -6.23 -19.92
CA PHE A 5 -14.03 -4.95 -19.73
C PHE A 5 -15.47 -5.13 -19.28
N THR A 6 -15.80 -4.62 -18.13
CA THR A 6 -17.14 -4.65 -17.55
C THR A 6 -17.73 -3.25 -17.58
N PHE A 7 -18.94 -3.13 -18.16
CA PHE A 7 -19.73 -1.90 -18.14
C PHE A 7 -21.05 -2.15 -17.43
N LYS A 8 -21.32 -1.36 -16.39
CA LYS A 8 -22.53 -1.47 -15.56
C LYS A 8 -23.23 -0.12 -15.47
N PRO A 9 -24.24 0.16 -16.32
CA PRO A 9 -25.11 1.30 -16.17
C PRO A 9 -26.12 1.08 -15.03
N THR A 10 -26.36 2.10 -14.22
CA THR A 10 -27.38 2.10 -13.17
C THR A 10 -28.17 3.38 -13.24
N ILE A 11 -29.49 3.28 -13.20
CA ILE A 11 -30.43 4.41 -13.23
C ILE A 11 -31.07 4.44 -11.83
N PHE A 12 -30.86 5.53 -11.09
CA PHE A 12 -31.45 5.69 -9.75
C PHE A 12 -32.81 6.38 -9.84
N ASP A 13 -32.93 7.38 -10.73
CA ASP A 13 -34.12 8.18 -10.94
C ASP A 13 -34.07 8.71 -12.38
N SER A 14 -35.14 9.36 -12.82
CA SER A 14 -35.21 9.98 -14.15
C SER A 14 -34.03 10.95 -14.46
N ASP A 15 -33.39 11.45 -13.43
CA ASP A 15 -32.36 12.49 -13.51
C ASP A 15 -30.95 12.03 -13.09
N ILE A 16 -30.78 10.85 -12.48
CA ILE A 16 -29.49 10.39 -11.92
C ILE A 16 -29.06 9.08 -12.59
N PHE A 17 -27.95 9.14 -13.29
CA PHE A 17 -27.36 8.02 -14.01
C PHE A 17 -25.95 7.74 -13.50
N MET A 18 -25.62 6.47 -13.33
CA MET A 18 -24.30 6.01 -12.92
C MET A 18 -23.74 5.06 -13.97
N PHE A 19 -22.54 5.30 -14.43
CA PHE A 19 -21.82 4.50 -15.42
C PHE A 19 -20.52 3.98 -14.82
N GLN A 20 -20.52 2.72 -14.42
CA GLN A 20 -19.34 2.04 -13.90
C GLN A 20 -18.64 1.29 -15.02
N ASN A 21 -17.30 1.41 -15.05
CA ASN A 21 -16.44 0.77 -16.02
C ASN A 21 -15.27 0.14 -15.28
N GLU A 22 -15.10 -1.15 -15.43
CA GLU A 22 -13.94 -1.86 -14.93
C GLU A 22 -13.16 -2.43 -16.11
N TYR A 23 -11.86 -2.19 -16.13
CA TYR A 23 -10.94 -2.76 -17.10
C TYR A 23 -9.90 -3.59 -16.38
N ARG A 24 -9.67 -4.82 -16.85
CA ARG A 24 -8.64 -5.74 -16.35
C ARG A 24 -7.75 -6.17 -17.49
N GLN A 25 -6.46 -6.27 -17.24
CA GLN A 25 -5.50 -6.80 -18.19
C GLN A 25 -4.47 -7.66 -17.45
N GLN A 26 -4.34 -8.92 -17.89
CA GLN A 26 -3.31 -9.83 -17.42
C GLN A 26 -2.30 -10.05 -18.55
N ASN A 27 -1.04 -9.75 -18.29
CA ASN A 27 0.10 -10.12 -19.12
C ASN A 27 0.88 -11.24 -18.44
N LYS A 28 1.95 -11.72 -19.08
CA LYS A 28 2.80 -12.78 -18.51
C LYS A 28 3.36 -12.38 -17.14
N ASN A 29 3.88 -11.16 -17.01
CA ASN A 29 4.60 -10.67 -15.83
C ASN A 29 3.94 -9.43 -15.22
N SER A 30 2.71 -9.09 -15.60
CA SER A 30 2.03 -7.94 -15.03
C SER A 30 0.52 -8.06 -15.03
N PHE A 31 -0.10 -7.42 -14.05
CA PHE A 31 -1.54 -7.31 -13.90
C PHE A 31 -1.92 -5.83 -13.75
N PHE A 32 -2.93 -5.42 -14.48
CA PHE A 32 -3.52 -4.09 -14.37
C PHE A 32 -5.02 -4.19 -14.19
N VAL A 33 -5.56 -3.41 -13.27
CA VAL A 33 -7.00 -3.24 -13.11
C VAL A 33 -7.31 -1.77 -12.82
N ALA A 34 -8.38 -1.26 -13.43
CA ALA A 34 -8.88 0.08 -13.19
C ALA A 34 -10.41 0.06 -13.13
N ASP A 35 -10.95 0.70 -12.10
CA ASP A 35 -12.38 0.97 -11.92
C ASP A 35 -12.59 2.49 -12.03
N PHE A 36 -13.38 2.88 -13.00
CA PHE A 36 -13.75 4.27 -13.26
C PHE A 36 -15.27 4.41 -13.30
N ASN A 37 -15.79 5.36 -12.55
CA ASN A 37 -17.21 5.63 -12.49
C ASN A 37 -17.52 7.11 -12.69
N ILE A 38 -18.64 7.35 -13.37
CA ILE A 38 -19.27 8.67 -13.50
C ILE A 38 -20.71 8.57 -13.01
N VAL A 39 -21.08 9.44 -12.09
CA VAL A 39 -22.48 9.66 -11.71
C VAL A 39 -22.87 11.04 -12.22
N ASP A 40 -23.84 11.10 -13.11
CA ASP A 40 -24.37 12.35 -13.64
C ASP A 40 -25.74 12.68 -13.05
N GLY A 41 -26.04 13.97 -12.95
CA GLY A 41 -27.34 14.45 -12.48
C GLY A 41 -27.48 14.57 -10.95
N TYR A 42 -26.44 14.26 -10.17
CA TYR A 42 -26.50 14.37 -8.71
C TYR A 42 -26.65 15.83 -8.26
N LYS A 43 -27.63 16.10 -7.39
CA LYS A 43 -27.83 17.40 -6.73
C LYS A 43 -27.54 17.27 -5.25
N SER A 44 -26.60 18.05 -4.73
CA SER A 44 -26.46 18.19 -3.28
C SER A 44 -27.58 19.09 -2.71
N LYS A 45 -27.91 18.90 -1.44
CA LYS A 45 -28.90 19.77 -0.77
C LYS A 45 -28.45 21.23 -0.65
N GLU A 46 -27.17 21.47 -0.71
CA GLU A 46 -26.57 22.79 -0.52
C GLU A 46 -26.37 23.54 -1.85
N LEU A 47 -26.14 22.80 -2.94
CA LEU A 47 -25.90 23.34 -4.26
C LEU A 47 -27.06 22.92 -5.17
N ASN A 48 -27.83 23.91 -5.65
CA ASN A 48 -28.96 23.66 -6.57
C ASN A 48 -28.49 23.24 -7.98
N GLU A 49 -27.20 23.10 -8.19
CA GLU A 49 -26.58 22.75 -9.47
C GLU A 49 -26.38 21.24 -9.58
N LYS A 50 -26.63 20.69 -10.77
CA LYS A 50 -26.31 19.30 -11.10
C LYS A 50 -24.78 19.16 -11.25
N ASN A 51 -24.20 18.26 -10.50
CA ASN A 51 -22.76 17.97 -10.56
C ASN A 51 -22.52 16.52 -11.00
N SER A 52 -21.50 16.32 -11.78
CA SER A 52 -20.99 14.99 -12.08
C SER A 52 -20.03 14.55 -11.00
N LEU A 53 -20.24 13.38 -10.43
CA LEU A 53 -19.38 12.76 -9.43
C LEU A 53 -18.61 11.62 -10.07
N THR A 54 -17.31 11.53 -9.75
CA THR A 54 -16.43 10.52 -10.36
C THR A 54 -15.51 9.87 -9.34
N HIS A 55 -15.13 8.62 -9.60
CA HIS A 55 -13.96 8.01 -8.99
C HIS A 55 -13.06 7.37 -10.05
N LEU A 56 -11.79 7.22 -9.68
CA LEU A 56 -10.82 6.39 -10.37
C LEU A 56 -10.02 5.61 -9.33
N PHE A 57 -10.14 4.29 -9.37
CA PHE A 57 -9.33 3.36 -8.57
C PHE A 57 -8.56 2.46 -9.50
N SER A 58 -7.28 2.29 -9.28
CA SER A 58 -6.47 1.42 -10.13
C SER A 58 -5.36 0.72 -9.36
N LYS A 59 -4.96 -0.44 -9.85
CA LYS A 59 -3.84 -1.22 -9.34
C LYS A 59 -3.05 -1.77 -10.51
N TYR A 60 -1.73 -1.63 -10.42
CA TYR A 60 -0.79 -2.25 -11.34
C TYR A 60 0.25 -3.02 -10.53
N GLN A 61 0.52 -4.23 -10.94
CA GLN A 61 1.55 -5.08 -10.37
C GLN A 61 2.40 -5.64 -11.50
N MET A 62 3.70 -5.56 -11.35
CA MET A 62 4.65 -6.10 -12.32
C MET A 62 5.69 -6.94 -11.58
N ASP A 63 5.85 -8.16 -12.02
CA ASP A 63 6.95 -9.03 -11.66
C ASP A 63 8.15 -8.70 -12.54
N LEU A 64 9.29 -8.42 -11.90
CA LEU A 64 10.53 -7.98 -12.58
C LEU A 64 11.41 -9.15 -13.00
N ASP A 65 11.10 -10.37 -12.48
CA ASP A 65 11.79 -11.62 -12.85
C ASP A 65 13.32 -11.52 -12.67
N PHE A 66 13.80 -10.86 -11.61
CA PHE A 66 15.24 -10.75 -11.36
C PHE A 66 15.82 -12.11 -10.95
N GLU A 67 16.88 -12.52 -11.61
CA GLU A 67 17.62 -13.71 -11.24
C GLU A 67 18.12 -13.62 -9.79
N ASN A 68 18.05 -14.72 -9.05
CA ASN A 68 18.43 -14.83 -7.63
C ASN A 68 17.48 -14.17 -6.62
N PHE A 69 16.29 -13.74 -7.03
CA PHE A 69 15.24 -13.28 -6.13
C PHE A 69 14.05 -14.22 -6.15
N ILE A 70 13.45 -14.43 -4.98
CA ILE A 70 12.21 -15.19 -4.81
C ILE A 70 11.02 -14.29 -5.18
N ASP A 71 11.07 -13.01 -4.77
CA ASP A 71 10.16 -11.94 -5.20
C ASP A 71 10.96 -10.74 -5.66
N SER A 72 10.59 -10.21 -6.81
CA SER A 72 11.07 -8.94 -7.34
C SER A 72 9.91 -8.26 -8.04
N SER A 73 9.25 -7.32 -7.36
CA SER A 73 8.01 -6.75 -7.85
C SER A 73 7.94 -5.23 -7.71
N LEU A 74 7.23 -4.62 -8.66
CA LEU A 74 6.81 -3.22 -8.63
C LEU A 74 5.29 -3.17 -8.54
N ASN A 75 4.78 -2.48 -7.52
CA ASN A 75 3.36 -2.33 -7.28
C ASN A 75 2.99 -0.85 -7.29
N PHE A 76 1.87 -0.54 -7.91
CA PHE A 76 1.28 0.78 -7.92
C PHE A 76 -0.22 0.66 -7.62
N SER A 77 -0.72 1.48 -6.72
CA SER A 77 -2.15 1.66 -6.47
C SER A 77 -2.50 3.13 -6.47
N PHE A 78 -3.68 3.47 -6.98
CA PHE A 78 -4.16 4.83 -7.05
C PHE A 78 -5.64 4.89 -6.72
N GLN A 79 -6.02 5.81 -5.83
CA GLN A 79 -7.40 6.05 -5.44
C GLN A 79 -7.70 7.54 -5.47
N LYS A 80 -8.72 7.94 -6.21
CA LYS A 80 -9.17 9.33 -6.31
C LYS A 80 -10.68 9.42 -6.47
N VAL A 81 -11.29 10.36 -5.77
CA VAL A 81 -12.66 10.81 -5.97
C VAL A 81 -12.67 12.33 -6.18
N ASN A 82 -13.66 12.85 -6.90
CA ASN A 82 -13.80 14.30 -7.09
C ASN A 82 -14.71 14.95 -6.04
N ASN A 83 -15.32 14.18 -5.15
CA ASN A 83 -16.22 14.69 -4.12
C ASN A 83 -16.05 13.92 -2.80
N ASP A 84 -15.98 14.63 -1.70
CA ASP A 84 -15.66 14.08 -0.36
C ASP A 84 -16.74 13.16 0.21
N THR A 85 -17.96 13.27 -0.25
CA THR A 85 -19.09 12.43 0.19
C THR A 85 -19.38 11.28 -0.77
N TYR A 86 -18.64 11.19 -1.89
CA TYR A 86 -18.90 10.21 -2.93
C TYR A 86 -18.98 8.77 -2.40
N LEU A 87 -17.99 8.34 -1.63
CA LEU A 87 -17.93 7.00 -1.07
C LEU A 87 -19.08 6.72 -0.09
N LYS A 88 -19.47 7.73 0.71
CA LYS A 88 -20.59 7.59 1.67
C LYS A 88 -21.95 7.45 0.99
N VAL A 89 -22.10 8.07 -0.17
CA VAL A 89 -23.39 8.07 -0.90
C VAL A 89 -23.53 6.83 -1.78
N PHE A 90 -22.45 6.41 -2.47
CA PHE A 90 -22.49 5.39 -3.50
C PHE A 90 -21.84 4.06 -3.13
N ASP A 91 -21.41 3.86 -1.87
CA ASP A 91 -20.69 2.68 -1.40
C ASP A 91 -21.33 1.36 -1.84
N THR A 92 -22.63 1.20 -1.64
CA THR A 92 -23.36 -0.03 -1.99
C THR A 92 -23.52 -0.26 -3.50
N ASN A 93 -23.32 0.79 -4.28
CA ASN A 93 -23.50 0.75 -5.73
C ASN A 93 -22.18 0.53 -6.48
N ILE A 94 -21.05 0.88 -5.86
CA ILE A 94 -19.72 0.64 -6.43
C ILE A 94 -19.48 -0.87 -6.53
N ILE A 95 -18.88 -1.30 -7.63
CA ILE A 95 -18.46 -2.70 -7.80
C ILE A 95 -17.53 -3.06 -6.64
N ASN A 96 -17.84 -4.15 -5.95
CA ASN A 96 -17.01 -4.62 -4.85
C ASN A 96 -15.75 -5.30 -5.39
N THR A 97 -14.69 -4.52 -5.54
CA THR A 97 -13.37 -4.96 -5.99
C THR A 97 -12.32 -4.68 -4.92
N ASP A 98 -11.18 -5.34 -5.00
CA ASP A 98 -10.01 -5.08 -4.14
C ASP A 98 -9.41 -3.67 -4.33
N LEU A 99 -9.96 -2.88 -5.26
CA LEU A 99 -9.57 -1.49 -5.52
C LEU A 99 -10.31 -0.49 -4.65
N LYS A 100 -11.49 -0.88 -4.16
CA LYS A 100 -12.34 -0.02 -3.36
C LYS A 100 -11.63 0.32 -2.05
N PRO A 101 -11.60 1.60 -1.63
CA PRO A 101 -11.03 1.98 -0.35
C PRO A 101 -11.70 1.26 0.83
N ASP A 102 -10.91 0.79 1.79
CA ASP A 102 -11.39 0.16 3.02
C ASP A 102 -12.13 1.14 3.93
N ASN A 103 -11.89 2.44 3.74
CA ASN A 103 -12.43 3.50 4.57
C ASN A 103 -13.05 4.60 3.69
N PHE A 104 -14.23 5.08 4.06
CA PHE A 104 -14.94 6.15 3.34
C PHE A 104 -14.33 7.53 3.47
N ASP A 105 -13.47 7.72 4.44
CA ASP A 105 -12.84 9.00 4.75
C ASP A 105 -11.38 9.09 4.30
N THR A 106 -10.76 7.99 3.87
CA THR A 106 -9.34 7.98 3.54
C THR A 106 -9.08 7.24 2.23
N LEU A 107 -8.44 7.91 1.28
CA LEU A 107 -7.90 7.33 0.07
C LEU A 107 -6.41 7.07 0.25
N ASN A 108 -5.93 5.96 -0.31
CA ASN A 108 -4.52 5.58 -0.30
C ASN A 108 -4.00 5.39 -1.73
N SER A 109 -2.91 6.09 -2.05
CA SER A 109 -2.19 5.90 -3.31
C SER A 109 -0.73 5.58 -2.99
N GLU A 110 -0.23 4.50 -3.56
CA GLU A 110 1.08 3.96 -3.22
C GLU A 110 1.82 3.47 -4.47
N ILE A 111 3.13 3.68 -4.47
CA ILE A 111 4.06 2.95 -5.33
C ILE A 111 5.10 2.29 -4.45
N ASN A 112 5.33 0.99 -4.62
CA ASN A 112 6.35 0.27 -3.89
C ASN A 112 7.10 -0.72 -4.77
N PHE A 113 8.32 -0.99 -4.35
CA PHE A 113 9.25 -1.92 -4.95
C PHE A 113 9.64 -2.93 -3.88
N ASN A 114 9.54 -4.23 -4.19
CA ASN A 114 9.91 -5.33 -3.30
C ASN A 114 11.02 -6.15 -3.94
N LEU A 115 11.98 -6.54 -3.13
CA LEU A 115 13.00 -7.52 -3.45
C LEU A 115 13.15 -8.47 -2.27
N GLU A 116 13.09 -9.76 -2.53
CA GLU A 116 13.25 -10.79 -1.51
C GLU A 116 14.08 -11.95 -2.04
N ASN A 117 15.05 -12.39 -1.27
CA ASN A 117 15.75 -13.64 -1.47
C ASN A 117 15.94 -14.38 -0.12
N GLU A 118 16.67 -15.49 -0.10
CA GLU A 118 16.88 -16.28 1.12
C GLU A 118 17.62 -15.53 2.23
N GLU A 119 18.42 -14.52 1.90
CA GLU A 119 19.27 -13.82 2.87
C GLU A 119 18.70 -12.46 3.29
N TYR A 120 18.01 -11.75 2.41
CA TYR A 120 17.50 -10.42 2.70
C TYR A 120 16.17 -10.12 1.99
N ALA A 121 15.42 -9.20 2.59
CA ALA A 121 14.25 -8.58 1.99
C ALA A 121 14.36 -7.06 2.05
N LEU A 122 13.95 -6.40 0.98
CA LEU A 122 13.85 -4.96 0.86
C LEU A 122 12.46 -4.59 0.33
N LYS A 123 11.75 -3.76 1.05
CA LYS A 123 10.57 -3.05 0.56
C LYS A 123 10.85 -1.56 0.64
N ALA A 124 10.65 -0.83 -0.46
CA ALA A 124 10.78 0.63 -0.47
C ALA A 124 9.64 1.24 -1.29
N GLY A 125 9.19 2.43 -0.89
CA GLY A 125 8.07 3.03 -1.59
C GLY A 125 7.74 4.46 -1.18
N LEU A 126 6.66 4.95 -1.78
CA LEU A 126 6.07 6.24 -1.56
C LEU A 126 4.57 6.05 -1.37
N THR A 127 3.99 6.69 -0.35
CA THR A 127 2.55 6.62 -0.08
C THR A 127 1.96 8.01 0.09
N ALA A 128 0.80 8.25 -0.48
CA ALA A 128 0.01 9.44 -0.31
C ALA A 128 -1.36 9.08 0.26
N TYR A 129 -1.69 9.64 1.41
CA TYR A 129 -3.00 9.52 2.03
C TYR A 129 -3.78 10.82 1.82
N GLU A 130 -5.04 10.72 1.38
CA GLU A 130 -5.97 11.84 1.29
C GLU A 130 -7.14 11.61 2.25
N ASN A 131 -7.33 12.50 3.23
CA ASN A 131 -8.44 12.45 4.16
C ASN A 131 -9.58 13.33 3.67
N LEU A 132 -10.68 12.69 3.24
CA LEU A 132 -11.85 13.36 2.68
C LEU A 132 -12.66 14.16 3.70
N SER A 133 -12.47 13.91 5.00
CA SER A 133 -13.14 14.64 6.08
C SER A 133 -12.42 15.92 6.48
N LYS A 134 -11.20 16.16 5.96
CA LYS A 134 -10.39 17.32 6.28
C LYS A 134 -10.32 18.28 5.09
N GLN A 135 -10.08 19.54 5.40
CA GLN A 135 -9.92 20.59 4.40
C GLN A 135 -8.48 21.13 4.42
N ASN A 136 -8.07 21.77 3.32
CA ASN A 136 -6.77 22.45 3.14
C ASN A 136 -5.57 21.47 3.25
N SER A 137 -4.47 21.94 3.82
CA SER A 137 -3.20 21.21 3.95
C SER A 137 -3.29 19.96 4.81
N ASP A 138 -4.21 19.91 5.76
CA ASP A 138 -4.40 18.74 6.64
C ASP A 138 -5.05 17.55 5.93
N ARG A 139 -5.56 17.79 4.73
CA ARG A 139 -6.16 16.77 3.88
C ARG A 139 -5.15 15.71 3.45
N TYR A 140 -3.90 16.11 3.18
CA TYR A 140 -2.89 15.22 2.62
C TYR A 140 -1.80 14.89 3.63
N GLN A 141 -1.44 13.61 3.67
CA GLN A 141 -0.25 13.11 4.34
C GLN A 141 0.57 12.31 3.33
N PHE A 142 1.85 12.62 3.23
CA PHE A 142 2.77 11.91 2.36
C PHE A 142 3.82 11.16 3.17
N VAL A 143 4.12 9.94 2.79
CA VAL A 143 5.24 9.16 3.31
C VAL A 143 6.24 8.98 2.16
N LEU A 144 7.34 9.77 2.17
CA LEU A 144 8.19 10.00 1.00
C LEU A 144 9.67 10.10 1.38
N PRO A 145 10.49 9.09 1.19
CA PRO A 145 10.17 7.67 1.02
C PRO A 145 9.95 6.93 2.34
N TYR A 146 9.51 5.70 2.27
CA TYR A 146 9.67 4.72 3.33
C TYR A 146 10.51 3.54 2.83
N PHE A 147 11.13 2.80 3.75
CA PHE A 147 11.77 1.53 3.46
C PHE A 147 11.75 0.59 4.65
N ASP A 148 11.72 -0.70 4.35
CA ASP A 148 11.95 -1.83 5.26
C ASP A 148 13.04 -2.70 4.66
N PHE A 149 14.12 -2.89 5.37
CA PHE A 149 15.21 -3.76 4.99
C PHE A 149 15.50 -4.76 6.10
N SER A 150 15.53 -6.04 5.77
CA SER A 150 15.96 -7.10 6.67
C SER A 150 17.04 -7.93 6.02
N LYS A 151 17.99 -8.40 6.83
CA LYS A 151 19.02 -9.31 6.39
C LYS A 151 19.38 -10.29 7.50
N SER A 152 19.36 -11.59 7.16
CA SER A 152 19.84 -12.66 8.03
C SER A 152 21.22 -13.10 7.60
N PHE A 153 22.13 -13.20 8.54
CA PHE A 153 23.50 -13.69 8.35
C PHE A 153 23.64 -14.99 9.14
N PHE A 154 23.96 -16.05 8.45
CA PHE A 154 24.24 -17.33 9.08
C PHE A 154 25.74 -17.51 9.28
N ASP A 155 26.15 -17.75 10.53
CA ASP A 155 27.53 -18.09 10.82
C ASP A 155 27.79 -19.54 10.43
N ASN A 156 28.68 -19.76 9.46
CA ASN A 156 29.12 -21.10 9.02
C ASN A 156 29.79 -21.89 10.16
N ASN A 157 30.25 -21.23 11.21
CA ASN A 157 30.84 -21.85 12.40
C ASN A 157 29.81 -22.36 13.40
N LYS A 158 28.52 -22.20 13.14
CA LYS A 158 27.40 -22.65 14.00
C LYS A 158 27.44 -22.07 15.41
N PHE A 159 27.96 -20.86 15.57
CA PHE A 159 28.01 -20.20 16.86
C PHE A 159 26.75 -19.40 17.15
N ALA A 160 26.29 -18.57 16.19
CA ALA A 160 25.12 -17.73 16.33
C ALA A 160 24.49 -17.40 14.96
N SER A 161 23.23 -17.00 14.95
CA SER A 161 22.58 -16.27 13.86
C SER A 161 22.54 -14.78 14.16
N PHE A 162 22.59 -13.96 13.10
CA PHE A 162 22.54 -12.51 13.19
C PHE A 162 21.43 -12.03 12.27
N ASP A 163 20.43 -11.33 12.82
CA ASP A 163 19.36 -10.74 12.07
C ASP A 163 19.42 -9.22 12.20
N PHE A 164 19.55 -8.55 11.08
CA PHE A 164 19.56 -7.09 10.99
C PHE A 164 18.25 -6.61 10.35
N LEU A 165 17.59 -5.64 10.99
CA LEU A 165 16.43 -4.95 10.51
C LEU A 165 16.68 -3.44 10.50
N SER A 166 16.38 -2.77 9.39
CA SER A 166 16.42 -1.31 9.26
C SER A 166 15.12 -0.83 8.61
N GLN A 167 14.43 0.07 9.30
CA GLN A 167 13.17 0.66 8.84
C GLN A 167 13.29 2.17 8.88
N GLY A 168 12.79 2.85 7.85
CA GLY A 168 12.78 4.30 7.81
C GLY A 168 11.55 4.86 7.11
N ASP A 169 11.10 6.02 7.59
CA ASP A 169 10.00 6.76 6.98
C ASP A 169 10.22 8.28 7.11
N ASN A 170 9.80 9.00 6.08
CA ASN A 170 9.69 10.46 6.09
C ASN A 170 8.23 10.83 5.89
N ILE A 171 7.60 11.37 6.90
CA ILE A 171 6.19 11.75 6.89
C ILE A 171 6.09 13.27 6.78
N LEU A 172 5.46 13.73 5.71
CA LEU A 172 5.10 15.13 5.50
C LEU A 172 3.59 15.30 5.70
N LYS A 173 3.19 16.12 6.67
CA LYS A 173 1.79 16.39 7.01
C LYS A 173 1.62 17.78 7.66
N ASP A 174 0.38 18.14 7.96
CA ASP A 174 0.00 19.26 8.81
C ASP A 174 0.77 20.55 8.47
N THR A 175 0.55 21.09 7.26
CA THR A 175 1.15 22.34 6.79
C THR A 175 2.70 22.26 6.71
N ASN A 176 3.20 21.29 5.96
CA ASN A 176 4.64 21.09 5.71
C ASN A 176 5.48 20.68 6.94
N THR A 177 4.88 20.05 7.93
CA THR A 177 5.63 19.45 9.02
C THR A 177 6.26 18.14 8.56
N LEU A 178 7.60 18.10 8.45
CA LEU A 178 8.35 16.89 8.11
C LEU A 178 8.79 16.19 9.40
N ARG A 179 8.47 14.91 9.49
CA ARG A 179 8.97 14.00 10.51
C ARG A 179 9.74 12.87 9.84
N SER A 180 11.01 12.74 10.17
CA SER A 180 11.85 11.62 9.75
C SER A 180 12.07 10.67 10.91
N ARG A 181 12.07 9.38 10.64
CA ARG A 181 12.36 8.34 11.63
C ARG A 181 13.15 7.22 10.96
N MET A 182 14.16 6.72 11.67
CA MET A 182 14.89 5.52 11.29
C MET A 182 15.08 4.62 12.51
N ILE A 183 14.81 3.35 12.35
CA ILE A 183 14.94 2.33 13.38
C ILE A 183 15.88 1.26 12.84
N ASN A 184 16.95 0.98 13.58
CA ASN A 184 17.85 -0.13 13.30
C ASN A 184 17.83 -1.10 14.47
N SER A 185 17.72 -2.38 14.18
CA SER A 185 17.78 -3.44 15.19
C SER A 185 18.72 -4.56 14.74
N LEU A 186 19.46 -5.08 15.67
CA LEU A 186 20.32 -6.24 15.50
C LEU A 186 19.95 -7.27 16.55
N ASN A 187 19.59 -8.45 16.13
CA ASN A 187 19.33 -9.61 16.97
C ASN A 187 20.47 -10.62 16.76
N ILE A 188 21.12 -11.05 17.84
CA ILE A 188 22.15 -12.06 17.83
C ILE A 188 21.67 -13.20 18.69
N GLN A 189 21.43 -14.37 18.09
CA GLN A 189 20.96 -15.55 18.80
C GLN A 189 21.98 -16.66 18.69
N SER A 190 22.56 -17.09 19.84
CA SER A 190 23.46 -18.24 19.85
C SER A 190 22.70 -19.53 19.55
N TYR A 191 23.40 -20.48 18.92
CA TYR A 191 22.93 -21.85 18.91
C TYR A 191 23.01 -22.48 20.31
N ASP A 192 22.26 -23.55 20.53
CA ASP A 192 22.26 -24.24 21.79
C ASP A 192 23.64 -24.87 22.06
N TYR A 193 24.23 -24.57 23.18
CA TYR A 193 25.47 -25.16 23.66
C TYR A 193 25.19 -26.10 24.83
N PHE A 194 25.54 -27.37 24.68
CA PHE A 194 25.43 -28.35 25.73
C PHE A 194 26.77 -28.56 26.42
N SER A 195 26.82 -28.32 27.73
CA SER A 195 27.99 -28.62 28.53
C SER A 195 28.16 -30.13 28.71
N GLN A 196 29.38 -30.58 29.07
CA GLN A 196 29.66 -31.97 29.43
C GLN A 196 28.79 -32.51 30.56
N THR A 197 28.31 -31.63 31.43
CA THR A 197 27.40 -31.92 32.55
C THR A 197 25.92 -31.94 32.17
N GLY A 198 25.59 -31.77 30.91
CA GLY A 198 24.21 -31.84 30.39
C GLY A 198 23.43 -30.52 30.47
N PHE A 199 24.06 -29.42 30.88
CA PHE A 199 23.38 -28.12 30.84
C PHE A 199 23.31 -27.54 29.43
N LYS A 200 22.09 -27.17 29.04
CA LYS A 200 21.82 -26.42 27.79
C LYS A 200 21.99 -24.92 28.05
N ASN A 201 22.83 -24.28 27.27
CA ASN A 201 23.05 -22.83 27.34
C ASN A 201 22.75 -22.21 25.98
N ASN A 202 22.07 -21.10 25.98
CA ASN A 202 21.95 -20.20 24.84
C ASN A 202 21.90 -18.74 25.34
N PHE A 203 22.20 -17.82 24.46
CA PHE A 203 22.05 -16.39 24.73
C PHE A 203 21.39 -15.70 23.55
N ASN A 204 20.65 -14.67 23.82
CA ASN A 204 20.08 -13.74 22.85
C ASN A 204 20.49 -12.33 23.24
N TYR A 205 20.99 -11.59 22.27
CA TYR A 205 21.40 -10.21 22.42
C TYR A 205 20.67 -9.34 21.40
N TYR A 206 19.93 -8.35 21.89
CA TYR A 206 19.12 -7.47 21.06
C TYR A 206 19.57 -6.01 21.23
N LEU A 207 19.95 -5.39 20.11
CA LEU A 207 20.27 -3.96 20.03
C LEU A 207 19.22 -3.26 19.20
N LYS A 208 18.75 -2.12 19.67
CA LYS A 208 17.84 -1.25 18.93
C LYS A 208 18.31 0.20 19.03
N ASN A 209 18.39 0.87 17.88
CA ASN A 209 18.65 2.30 17.79
C ASN A 209 17.49 2.97 17.04
N THR A 210 17.07 4.14 17.52
CA THR A 210 16.03 4.96 16.87
C THR A 210 16.55 6.39 16.76
N ILE A 211 16.48 6.93 15.57
CA ILE A 211 16.88 8.29 15.22
C ILE A 211 15.65 9.05 14.72
#